data_9d39c2e9d631169d0e88433737604137
#
_entry.id   9d39c2e9d631169d0e88433737604137
#
_cell.length_a   1.000
_cell.length_b   1.000
_cell.length_c   1.000
_cell.angle_alpha   90.00
_cell.angle_beta   90.00
_cell.angle_gamma   90.00
#
_symmetry.space_group_name_H-M   'P 1'
#
loop_
_entity.id
_entity.type
_entity.pdbx_description
1 polymer ?
#
loop_
_entity_poly.entity_id
_entity_poly.type
_entity_poly.pdbx_seq_one_letter_code
_entity_poly.pdbx_strand_id
1 'polypeptide(L)'
;MKVTFCVRGVLSPLLANLYLHSLDVALTEAGHKVVRYADDFVILCRSQQEAEAALMRVQAWVVANGLALHPEKTHTGDCREPGHGFEFLGYRFECGRRSVRKKSLAALKDVIRHKTRRTRGDSLKRIIEDLNPILRGWFGYFKHALPWTFRLLDGFIRRRLRSLLRKQQKRPGFGRCHADHLRWPNAFFAEQGLFSVYEAYVLARQSR
;
A
#
# COMPACT_ATOMS: atom_id res chain seq x y z
N MET A 1 6.67 8.22 33.76
CA MET A 1 5.81 9.33 33.35
C MET A 1 5.63 9.26 31.84
N LYS A 2 4.47 8.80 31.34
CA LYS A 2 4.20 8.76 29.91
C LYS A 2 3.78 10.16 29.46
N VAL A 3 4.61 10.86 28.71
CA VAL A 3 4.21 12.10 28.06
C VAL A 3 3.66 11.72 26.69
N THR A 4 2.37 11.49 26.62
CA THR A 4 1.66 11.34 25.34
C THR A 4 1.30 12.73 24.86
N PHE A 5 2.10 13.32 23.96
CA PHE A 5 1.72 14.53 23.24
C PHE A 5 0.67 14.15 22.20
N CYS A 6 -0.60 14.18 22.58
CA CYS A 6 -1.71 14.08 21.65
C CYS A 6 -2.05 15.49 21.12
N VAL A 7 -1.13 16.09 20.38
CA VAL A 7 -1.42 17.33 19.65
C VAL A 7 -1.78 16.93 18.22
N ARG A 8 -3.07 16.77 17.96
CA ARG A 8 -3.62 16.75 16.59
C ARG A 8 -3.58 18.15 16.01
N GLY A 9 -2.40 18.72 15.90
CA GLY A 9 -2.18 20.05 15.35
C GLY A 9 -1.56 19.96 13.96
N VAL A 10 -1.87 20.89 13.09
CA VAL A 10 -1.28 21.05 11.75
C VAL A 10 0.25 21.10 11.81
N LEU A 11 0.83 21.57 12.92
CA LEU A 11 2.26 21.71 13.16
C LEU A 11 2.95 20.42 13.65
N SER A 12 2.20 19.40 14.09
CA SER A 12 2.80 18.18 14.66
C SER A 12 3.79 17.48 13.72
N PRO A 13 3.52 17.32 12.41
CA PRO A 13 4.49 16.72 11.49
C PRO A 13 5.76 17.56 11.32
N LEU A 14 5.63 18.89 11.34
CA LEU A 14 6.77 19.81 11.24
C LEU A 14 7.66 19.70 12.49
N LEU A 15 7.06 19.72 13.67
CA LEU A 15 7.78 19.62 14.95
C LEU A 15 8.46 18.24 15.07
N ALA A 16 7.79 17.16 14.68
CA ALA A 16 8.38 15.83 14.64
C ALA A 16 9.59 15.77 13.69
N ASN A 17 9.49 16.39 12.51
CA ASN A 17 10.60 16.44 11.57
C ASN A 17 11.78 17.26 12.11
N LEU A 18 11.51 18.40 12.74
CA LEU A 18 12.55 19.23 13.36
C LEU A 18 13.25 18.47 14.49
N TYR A 19 12.49 17.79 15.35
CA TYR A 19 13.03 17.05 16.47
C TYR A 19 13.89 15.86 16.04
N LEU A 20 13.42 15.07 15.06
CA LEU A 20 14.11 13.89 14.57
C LEU A 20 15.24 14.22 13.56
N HIS A 21 15.38 15.47 13.13
CA HIS A 21 16.43 15.88 12.22
C HIS A 21 17.84 15.60 12.77
N SER A 22 18.06 15.78 14.07
CA SER A 22 19.35 15.49 14.70
C SER A 22 19.70 14.00 14.67
N LEU A 23 18.69 13.10 14.71
CA LEU A 23 18.89 11.67 14.48
C LEU A 23 19.27 11.38 13.03
N ASP A 24 18.62 12.03 12.06
CA ASP A 24 18.94 11.87 10.64
C ASP A 24 20.39 12.27 10.36
N VAL A 25 20.84 13.40 10.93
CA VAL A 25 22.22 13.89 10.79
C VAL A 25 23.20 12.89 11.42
N ALA A 26 22.99 12.48 12.66
CA ALA A 26 23.88 11.56 13.37
C ALA A 26 24.04 10.21 12.65
N LEU A 27 22.97 9.68 12.07
CA LEU A 27 23.00 8.42 11.30
C LEU A 27 23.67 8.61 9.93
N THR A 28 23.44 9.75 9.27
CA THR A 28 24.05 10.05 7.96
C THR A 28 25.56 10.30 8.09
N GLU A 29 26.01 11.04 9.11
CA GLU A 29 27.42 11.25 9.41
C GLU A 29 28.15 9.96 9.77
N ALA A 30 27.42 9.00 10.38
CA ALA A 30 27.94 7.66 10.61
C ALA A 30 27.97 6.76 9.36
N GLY A 31 27.58 7.29 8.18
CA GLY A 31 27.61 6.59 6.90
C GLY A 31 26.42 5.70 6.62
N HIS A 32 25.37 5.73 7.46
CA HIS A 32 24.18 4.93 7.25
C HIS A 32 23.22 5.56 6.21
N LYS A 33 22.59 4.71 5.39
CA LYS A 33 21.52 5.12 4.47
C LYS A 33 20.19 5.05 5.20
N VAL A 34 19.63 6.20 5.56
CA VAL A 34 18.36 6.33 6.28
C VAL A 34 17.27 6.79 5.33
N VAL A 35 16.10 6.17 5.43
CA VAL A 35 14.86 6.62 4.78
C VAL A 35 13.82 6.82 5.87
N ARG A 36 13.42 8.06 6.14
CA ARG A 36 12.44 8.40 7.16
C ARG A 36 11.21 9.07 6.56
N TYR A 37 10.06 8.75 7.12
CA TYR A 37 8.80 9.42 6.87
C TYR A 37 8.08 9.61 8.22
N ALA A 38 8.06 10.84 8.70
CA ALA A 38 7.61 11.19 10.06
C ALA A 38 8.39 10.40 11.15
N ASP A 39 7.72 9.57 11.91
CA ASP A 39 8.26 8.69 12.95
C ASP A 39 8.68 7.29 12.43
N ASP A 40 8.22 6.92 11.24
CA ASP A 40 8.61 5.65 10.61
C ASP A 40 9.93 5.82 9.84
N PHE A 41 10.93 4.98 10.10
CA PHE A 41 12.20 4.99 9.35
C PHE A 41 12.77 3.60 9.12
N VAL A 42 13.62 3.49 8.11
CA VAL A 42 14.37 2.29 7.73
C VAL A 42 15.82 2.69 7.52
N ILE A 43 16.74 1.92 8.10
CA ILE A 43 18.18 2.03 7.88
C ILE A 43 18.61 0.86 7.00
N LEU A 44 19.24 1.17 5.86
CA LEU A 44 19.73 0.17 4.93
C LEU A 44 21.20 -0.15 5.24
N CYS A 45 21.46 -1.39 5.65
CA CYS A 45 22.77 -1.89 6.03
C CYS A 45 23.25 -2.99 5.08
N ARG A 46 24.57 -3.15 4.96
CA ARG A 46 25.18 -4.17 4.09
C ARG A 46 25.43 -5.50 4.79
N SER A 47 25.52 -5.46 6.14
CA SER A 47 25.78 -6.63 6.98
C SER A 47 24.91 -6.58 8.24
N GLN A 48 24.80 -7.73 8.91
CA GLN A 48 24.13 -7.82 10.20
C GLN A 48 24.85 -6.99 11.26
N GLN A 49 26.17 -7.01 11.28
CA GLN A 49 26.98 -6.22 12.22
C GLN A 49 26.72 -4.72 12.09
N GLU A 50 26.63 -4.23 10.83
CA GLU A 50 26.28 -2.83 10.56
C GLU A 50 24.87 -2.50 11.05
N ALA A 51 23.91 -3.42 10.87
CA ALA A 51 22.54 -3.24 11.32
C ALA A 51 22.44 -3.21 12.86
N GLU A 52 23.17 -4.06 13.55
CA GLU A 52 23.25 -4.07 15.03
C GLU A 52 23.91 -2.79 15.56
N ALA A 53 24.99 -2.33 14.95
CA ALA A 53 25.65 -1.07 15.30
C ALA A 53 24.72 0.14 15.07
N ALA A 54 23.98 0.15 13.97
CA ALA A 54 22.99 1.19 13.69
C ALA A 54 21.87 1.19 14.71
N LEU A 55 21.36 0.00 15.10
CA LEU A 55 20.33 -0.14 16.12
C LEU A 55 20.80 0.38 17.47
N MET A 56 22.02 0.05 17.91
CA MET A 56 22.60 0.56 19.16
C MET A 56 22.71 2.09 19.16
N ARG A 57 23.12 2.70 18.04
CA ARG A 57 23.19 4.16 17.89
C ARG A 57 21.81 4.80 18.02
N VAL A 58 20.80 4.23 17.34
CA VAL A 58 19.42 4.70 17.44
C VAL A 58 18.89 4.59 18.87
N GLN A 59 19.13 3.47 19.55
CA GLN A 59 18.73 3.26 20.93
C GLN A 59 19.37 4.30 21.87
N ALA A 60 20.67 4.52 21.74
CA ALA A 60 21.39 5.51 22.54
C ALA A 60 20.83 6.93 22.34
N TRP A 61 20.61 7.32 21.07
CA TRP A 61 20.04 8.62 20.73
C TRP A 61 18.64 8.79 21.30
N VAL A 62 17.76 7.78 21.11
CA VAL A 62 16.36 7.78 21.56
C VAL A 62 16.27 7.92 23.08
N VAL A 63 17.12 7.20 23.83
CA VAL A 63 17.18 7.29 25.30
C VAL A 63 17.67 8.67 25.73
N ALA A 64 18.75 9.19 25.11
CA ALA A 64 19.30 10.52 25.41
C ALA A 64 18.29 11.65 25.16
N ASN A 65 17.37 11.46 24.24
CA ASN A 65 16.33 12.45 23.89
C ASN A 65 14.95 12.15 24.54
N GLY A 66 14.89 11.29 25.56
CA GLY A 66 13.66 11.02 26.31
C GLY A 66 12.56 10.29 25.53
N LEU A 67 12.92 9.63 24.43
CA LEU A 67 12.01 8.84 23.60
C LEU A 67 12.15 7.34 23.90
N ALA A 68 11.26 6.53 23.32
CA ALA A 68 11.34 5.07 23.40
C ALA A 68 10.99 4.45 22.06
N LEU A 69 11.78 3.47 21.62
CA LEU A 69 11.44 2.63 20.48
C LEU A 69 10.32 1.67 20.83
N HIS A 70 9.44 1.40 19.88
CA HIS A 70 8.38 0.41 20.06
C HIS A 70 8.99 -0.99 19.87
N PRO A 71 9.05 -1.86 20.90
CA PRO A 71 9.81 -3.11 20.84
C PRO A 71 9.28 -4.07 19.77
N GLU A 72 7.96 -4.18 19.59
CA GLU A 72 7.36 -5.08 18.59
C GLU A 72 7.47 -4.58 17.14
N LYS A 73 7.78 -3.29 16.93
CA LYS A 73 7.90 -2.70 15.58
C LYS A 73 9.35 -2.48 15.17
N THR A 74 10.27 -2.51 16.13
CA THR A 74 11.69 -2.32 15.86
C THR A 74 12.37 -3.67 15.74
N HIS A 75 12.86 -3.99 14.56
CA HIS A 75 13.53 -5.25 14.27
C HIS A 75 14.60 -5.08 13.21
N THR A 76 15.60 -5.93 13.25
CA THR A 76 16.59 -6.13 12.20
C THR A 76 16.28 -7.41 11.45
N GLY A 77 16.63 -7.49 10.17
CA GLY A 77 16.41 -8.69 9.37
C GLY A 77 17.02 -8.58 7.99
N ASP A 78 17.34 -9.72 7.38
CA ASP A 78 17.85 -9.78 6.02
C ASP A 78 16.70 -9.91 5.02
N CYS A 79 16.35 -8.79 4.37
CA CYS A 79 15.26 -8.77 3.38
C CYS A 79 15.58 -9.47 2.06
N ARG A 80 16.80 -10.01 1.88
CA ARG A 80 17.17 -10.81 0.71
C ARG A 80 16.61 -12.22 0.80
N GLU A 81 16.32 -12.72 1.99
CA GLU A 81 15.77 -14.04 2.21
C GLU A 81 14.24 -14.06 2.10
N PRO A 82 13.64 -15.10 1.47
CA PRO A 82 12.20 -15.29 1.44
C PRO A 82 11.61 -15.39 2.86
N GLY A 83 10.53 -14.69 3.11
CA GLY A 83 9.88 -14.63 4.43
C GLY A 83 10.38 -13.52 5.34
N HIS A 84 11.58 -12.98 5.14
CA HIS A 84 12.24 -11.99 6.00
C HIS A 84 12.07 -10.53 5.51
N GLY A 85 11.11 -10.28 4.63
CA GLY A 85 10.82 -8.93 4.14
C GLY A 85 10.28 -8.02 5.23
N PHE A 86 10.51 -6.71 5.06
CA PHE A 86 9.96 -5.68 5.94
C PHE A 86 8.84 -4.86 5.28
N GLU A 87 8.00 -4.25 6.09
CA GLU A 87 6.91 -3.39 5.64
C GLU A 87 7.24 -1.92 5.93
N PHE A 88 7.15 -1.08 4.90
CA PHE A 88 7.36 0.36 5.02
C PHE A 88 6.41 1.12 4.09
N LEU A 89 5.73 2.12 4.59
CA LEU A 89 4.79 2.98 3.86
C LEU A 89 3.77 2.19 3.01
N GLY A 90 3.22 1.11 3.57
CA GLY A 90 2.21 0.30 2.87
C GLY A 90 2.76 -0.67 1.83
N TYR A 91 4.05 -0.66 1.57
CA TYR A 91 4.77 -1.65 0.76
C TYR A 91 5.40 -2.74 1.64
N ARG A 92 5.62 -3.91 1.06
CA ARG A 92 6.50 -4.97 1.56
C ARG A 92 7.70 -5.10 0.63
N PHE A 93 8.88 -5.03 1.20
CA PHE A 93 10.17 -5.18 0.53
C PHE A 93 10.76 -6.54 0.88
N GLU A 94 11.00 -7.37 -0.12
CA GLU A 94 11.49 -8.74 0.06
C GLU A 94 12.16 -9.22 -1.21
N CYS A 95 13.32 -9.85 -1.11
CA CYS A 95 14.10 -10.39 -2.24
C CYS A 95 14.28 -9.39 -3.39
N GLY A 96 14.57 -8.13 -3.08
CA GLY A 96 14.73 -7.05 -4.07
C GLY A 96 13.43 -6.63 -4.77
N ARG A 97 12.27 -7.12 -4.33
CA ARG A 97 10.96 -6.83 -4.91
C ARG A 97 10.13 -5.94 -3.99
N ARG A 98 9.28 -5.10 -4.60
CA ARG A 98 8.29 -4.28 -3.88
C ARG A 98 6.89 -4.82 -4.18
N SER A 99 6.20 -5.28 -3.16
CA SER A 99 4.79 -5.67 -3.24
C SER A 99 3.92 -4.79 -2.38
N VAL A 100 2.62 -4.75 -2.64
CA VAL A 100 1.67 -4.07 -1.75
C VAL A 100 1.51 -4.89 -0.48
N ARG A 101 1.59 -4.27 0.68
CA ARG A 101 1.33 -4.90 1.97
C ARG A 101 -0.07 -5.54 2.00
N LYS A 102 -0.19 -6.75 2.54
CA LYS A 102 -1.46 -7.50 2.59
C LYS A 102 -2.61 -6.68 3.19
N LYS A 103 -2.36 -5.95 4.29
CA LYS A 103 -3.34 -5.09 4.96
C LYS A 103 -3.83 -3.95 4.04
N SER A 104 -2.92 -3.31 3.30
CA SER A 104 -3.26 -2.22 2.36
C SER A 104 -4.11 -2.72 1.19
N LEU A 105 -3.78 -3.90 0.65
CA LEU A 105 -4.56 -4.52 -0.42
C LEU A 105 -5.93 -5.00 0.07
N ALA A 106 -6.03 -5.54 1.28
CA ALA A 106 -7.28 -5.94 1.91
C ALA A 106 -8.21 -4.73 2.11
N ALA A 107 -7.68 -3.62 2.64
CA ALA A 107 -8.44 -2.39 2.82
C ALA A 107 -9.05 -1.87 1.51
N LEU A 108 -8.27 -1.83 0.41
CA LEU A 108 -8.82 -1.47 -0.91
C LEU A 108 -9.92 -2.44 -1.35
N LYS A 109 -9.70 -3.76 -1.20
CA LYS A 109 -10.72 -4.75 -1.56
C LYS A 109 -12.00 -4.59 -0.76
N ASP A 110 -11.93 -4.16 0.50
CA ASP A 110 -13.11 -3.90 1.34
C ASP A 110 -13.86 -2.66 0.86
N VAL A 111 -13.16 -1.58 0.50
CA VAL A 111 -13.76 -0.42 -0.13
C VAL A 111 -14.48 -0.80 -1.44
N ILE A 112 -13.81 -1.59 -2.32
CA ILE A 112 -14.42 -2.08 -3.56
C ILE A 112 -15.65 -2.95 -3.25
N ARG A 113 -15.60 -3.84 -2.26
CA ARG A 113 -16.75 -4.66 -1.84
C ARG A 113 -17.93 -3.79 -1.41
N HIS A 114 -17.65 -2.74 -0.63
CA HIS A 114 -18.67 -1.79 -0.19
C HIS A 114 -19.31 -1.07 -1.38
N LYS A 115 -18.50 -0.51 -2.28
CA LYS A 115 -18.96 0.21 -3.47
C LYS A 115 -19.70 -0.67 -4.49
N THR A 116 -19.41 -1.97 -4.51
CA THR A 116 -20.03 -2.96 -5.42
C THR A 116 -20.98 -3.92 -4.71
N ARG A 117 -21.69 -3.47 -3.69
CA ARG A 117 -22.76 -4.27 -3.03
C ARG A 117 -23.89 -4.53 -4.00
N ARG A 118 -24.33 -5.79 -4.07
CA ARG A 118 -25.40 -6.23 -5.00
C ARG A 118 -26.79 -5.64 -4.67
N THR A 119 -26.96 -5.10 -3.49
CA THR A 119 -28.22 -4.51 -2.98
C THR A 119 -28.27 -3.01 -3.12
N ARG A 120 -27.23 -2.38 -3.70
CA ARG A 120 -27.11 -0.93 -3.76
C ARG A 120 -28.10 -0.25 -4.71
N GLY A 121 -28.58 -0.96 -5.75
CA GLY A 121 -29.57 -0.41 -6.68
C GLY A 121 -29.02 0.52 -7.76
N ASP A 122 -27.77 0.95 -7.66
CA ASP A 122 -27.15 1.88 -8.61
C ASP A 122 -26.88 1.25 -9.98
N SER A 123 -26.87 2.09 -11.02
CA SER A 123 -26.47 1.69 -12.36
C SER A 123 -24.98 1.32 -12.42
N LEU A 124 -24.58 0.49 -13.39
CA LEU A 124 -23.18 0.15 -13.63
C LEU A 124 -22.31 1.39 -13.82
N LYS A 125 -22.81 2.36 -14.62
CA LYS A 125 -22.12 3.62 -14.89
C LYS A 125 -21.80 4.37 -13.59
N ARG A 126 -22.79 4.57 -12.72
CA ARG A 126 -22.62 5.25 -11.44
C ARG A 126 -21.59 4.56 -10.53
N ILE A 127 -21.61 3.22 -10.51
CA ILE A 127 -20.66 2.44 -9.72
C ILE A 127 -19.23 2.61 -10.25
N ILE A 128 -19.05 2.63 -11.58
CA ILE A 128 -17.75 2.86 -12.21
C ILE A 128 -17.24 4.28 -11.92
N GLU A 129 -18.10 5.28 -12.00
CA GLU A 129 -17.78 6.67 -11.62
C GLU A 129 -17.32 6.77 -10.17
N ASP A 130 -17.94 6.05 -9.24
CA ASP A 130 -17.56 6.00 -7.82
C ASP A 130 -16.23 5.23 -7.57
N LEU A 131 -15.93 4.23 -8.39
CA LEU A 131 -14.73 3.41 -8.26
C LEU A 131 -13.47 4.09 -8.84
N ASN A 132 -13.59 4.74 -9.98
CA ASN A 132 -12.46 5.27 -10.73
C ASN A 132 -11.56 6.21 -9.93
N PRO A 133 -12.07 7.19 -9.17
CA PRO A 133 -11.21 8.06 -8.35
C PRO A 133 -10.41 7.28 -7.31
N ILE A 134 -11.04 6.28 -6.68
CA ILE A 134 -10.41 5.42 -5.66
C ILE A 134 -9.28 4.59 -6.29
N LEU A 135 -9.55 3.99 -7.45
CA LEU A 135 -8.57 3.16 -8.16
C LEU A 135 -7.40 3.99 -8.68
N ARG A 136 -7.66 5.19 -9.22
CA ARG A 136 -6.60 6.11 -9.69
C ARG A 136 -5.72 6.59 -8.55
N GLY A 137 -6.31 7.02 -7.42
CA GLY A 137 -5.57 7.46 -6.24
C GLY A 137 -4.71 6.33 -5.66
N TRP A 138 -5.29 5.13 -5.53
CA TRP A 138 -4.56 3.97 -5.04
C TRP A 138 -3.42 3.55 -5.98
N PHE A 139 -3.67 3.54 -7.30
CA PHE A 139 -2.63 3.26 -8.29
C PHE A 139 -1.51 4.31 -8.24
N GLY A 140 -1.84 5.59 -8.17
CA GLY A 140 -0.85 6.67 -8.06
C GLY A 140 0.16 6.44 -6.94
N TYR A 141 -0.31 5.94 -5.81
CA TYR A 141 0.53 5.60 -4.66
C TYR A 141 1.31 4.29 -4.87
N PHE A 142 0.64 3.22 -5.33
CA PHE A 142 1.21 1.88 -5.41
C PHE A 142 1.79 1.49 -6.79
N LYS A 143 1.93 2.43 -7.71
CA LYS A 143 2.40 2.19 -9.10
C LYS A 143 3.75 1.47 -9.23
N HIS A 144 4.54 1.46 -8.16
CA HIS A 144 5.86 0.80 -8.11
C HIS A 144 5.80 -0.66 -7.61
N ALA A 145 4.62 -1.19 -7.32
CA ALA A 145 4.44 -2.57 -6.91
C ALA A 145 4.54 -3.55 -8.08
N LEU A 146 4.57 -4.85 -7.75
CA LEU A 146 4.63 -5.92 -8.74
C LEU A 146 3.39 -5.95 -9.66
N PRO A 147 3.56 -6.12 -10.98
CA PRO A 147 2.48 -6.03 -11.97
C PRO A 147 1.37 -7.06 -11.78
N TRP A 148 1.68 -8.24 -11.27
CA TRP A 148 0.69 -9.28 -11.02
C TRP A 148 -0.37 -8.85 -10.00
N THR A 149 -0.02 -7.97 -9.05
CA THR A 149 -0.97 -7.39 -8.09
C THR A 149 -2.09 -6.63 -8.80
N PHE A 150 -1.76 -5.87 -9.83
CA PHE A 150 -2.71 -5.06 -10.62
C PHE A 150 -3.61 -5.94 -11.47
N ARG A 151 -3.07 -7.00 -12.10
CA ARG A 151 -3.87 -7.98 -12.87
C ARG A 151 -4.90 -8.68 -12.00
N LEU A 152 -4.48 -9.12 -10.80
CA LEU A 152 -5.38 -9.77 -9.85
C LEU A 152 -6.46 -8.80 -9.32
N LEU A 153 -6.10 -7.54 -9.11
CA LEU A 153 -7.03 -6.51 -8.66
C LEU A 153 -8.09 -6.21 -9.73
N ASP A 154 -7.69 -6.02 -10.99
CA ASP A 154 -8.60 -5.84 -12.10
C ASP A 154 -9.55 -7.02 -12.28
N GLY A 155 -9.03 -8.25 -12.17
CA GLY A 155 -9.83 -9.47 -12.17
C GLY A 155 -10.85 -9.50 -11.04
N PHE A 156 -10.45 -9.08 -9.84
CA PHE A 156 -11.34 -8.98 -8.67
C PHE A 156 -12.46 -7.95 -8.91
N ILE A 157 -12.14 -6.77 -9.43
CA ILE A 157 -13.11 -5.70 -9.71
C ILE A 157 -14.13 -6.18 -10.74
N ARG A 158 -13.68 -6.66 -11.91
CA ARG A 158 -14.56 -7.16 -12.99
C ARG A 158 -15.48 -8.29 -12.53
N ARG A 159 -14.96 -9.21 -11.70
CA ARG A 159 -15.80 -10.26 -11.10
C ARG A 159 -16.91 -9.67 -10.21
N ARG A 160 -16.60 -8.66 -9.42
CA ARG A 160 -17.60 -7.97 -8.57
C ARG A 160 -18.67 -7.31 -9.41
N LEU A 161 -18.28 -6.62 -10.49
CA LEU A 161 -19.22 -5.97 -11.41
C LEU A 161 -20.08 -6.98 -12.18
N ARG A 162 -19.54 -8.12 -12.65
CA ARG A 162 -20.33 -9.21 -13.23
C ARG A 162 -21.36 -9.77 -12.24
N SER A 163 -20.96 -9.95 -10.99
CA SER A 163 -21.88 -10.41 -9.93
C SER A 163 -23.05 -9.44 -9.72
N LEU A 164 -22.80 -8.15 -9.81
CA LEU A 164 -23.82 -7.09 -9.70
C LEU A 164 -24.75 -7.12 -10.92
N LEU A 165 -24.22 -7.18 -12.15
CA LEU A 165 -25.00 -7.26 -13.38
C LEU A 165 -25.92 -8.50 -13.41
N ARG A 166 -25.42 -9.66 -12.94
CA ARG A 166 -26.27 -10.85 -12.77
C ARG A 166 -27.46 -10.58 -11.86
N LYS A 167 -27.23 -9.92 -10.72
CA LYS A 167 -28.32 -9.58 -9.78
C LYS A 167 -29.32 -8.62 -10.41
N GLN A 168 -28.85 -7.58 -11.12
CA GLN A 168 -29.73 -6.64 -11.83
C GLN A 168 -30.60 -7.34 -12.90
N GLN A 169 -30.07 -8.38 -13.54
CA GLN A 169 -30.81 -9.20 -14.49
C GLN A 169 -31.59 -10.36 -13.86
N LYS A 170 -31.78 -10.34 -12.53
CA LYS A 170 -32.49 -11.38 -11.76
C LYS A 170 -31.93 -12.81 -11.97
N ARG A 171 -30.64 -12.93 -12.34
CA ARG A 171 -29.97 -14.23 -12.56
C ARG A 171 -29.28 -14.72 -11.27
N PRO A 172 -29.34 -15.99 -10.93
CA PRO A 172 -28.64 -16.58 -9.78
C PRO A 172 -27.14 -16.62 -10.01
N GLY A 173 -26.33 -16.65 -8.93
CA GLY A 173 -24.88 -16.80 -8.96
C GLY A 173 -24.10 -15.51 -8.78
N PHE A 174 -22.74 -15.62 -8.86
CA PHE A 174 -21.79 -14.60 -8.43
C PHE A 174 -20.81 -14.13 -9.53
N GLY A 175 -21.13 -14.30 -10.80
CA GLY A 175 -20.33 -13.77 -11.90
C GLY A 175 -18.97 -14.49 -12.11
N ARG A 176 -18.93 -15.81 -11.86
CA ARG A 176 -17.69 -16.62 -11.96
C ARG A 176 -17.68 -17.61 -13.13
N CYS A 177 -18.81 -17.83 -13.79
CA CYS A 177 -18.89 -18.81 -14.85
C CYS A 177 -18.38 -18.27 -16.19
N HIS A 178 -17.98 -19.16 -17.08
CA HIS A 178 -17.49 -18.83 -18.42
C HIS A 178 -18.51 -18.02 -19.22
N ALA A 179 -19.81 -18.36 -19.13
CA ALA A 179 -20.89 -17.62 -19.79
C ALA A 179 -20.95 -16.14 -19.37
N ASP A 180 -20.59 -15.79 -18.11
CA ASP A 180 -20.51 -14.40 -17.68
C ASP A 180 -19.33 -13.65 -18.30
N HIS A 181 -18.22 -14.36 -18.57
CA HIS A 181 -17.07 -13.79 -19.24
C HIS A 181 -17.34 -13.53 -20.73
N LEU A 182 -18.12 -14.40 -21.39
CA LEU A 182 -18.57 -14.19 -22.76
C LEU A 182 -19.59 -13.04 -22.83
N ARG A 183 -20.55 -13.00 -21.90
CA ARG A 183 -21.61 -11.98 -21.90
C ARG A 183 -21.09 -10.59 -21.58
N TRP A 184 -20.14 -10.48 -20.63
CA TRP A 184 -19.51 -9.23 -20.20
C TRP A 184 -17.99 -9.40 -20.25
N PRO A 185 -17.40 -9.34 -21.46
CA PRO A 185 -15.94 -9.44 -21.63
C PRO A 185 -15.22 -8.28 -20.94
N ASN A 186 -13.91 -8.34 -20.85
CA ASN A 186 -13.15 -7.27 -20.22
C ASN A 186 -13.28 -5.94 -20.98
N ALA A 187 -13.35 -5.99 -22.33
CA ALA A 187 -13.57 -4.84 -23.18
C ALA A 187 -14.87 -4.10 -22.84
N PHE A 188 -15.96 -4.82 -22.55
CA PHE A 188 -17.22 -4.22 -22.12
C PHE A 188 -17.04 -3.24 -20.95
N PHE A 189 -16.26 -3.61 -19.94
CA PHE A 189 -16.04 -2.71 -18.79
C PHE A 189 -15.13 -1.52 -19.15
N ALA A 190 -14.17 -1.69 -20.06
CA ALA A 190 -13.36 -0.61 -20.57
C ALA A 190 -14.21 0.41 -21.36
N GLU A 191 -15.13 -0.06 -22.23
CA GLU A 191 -16.11 0.77 -22.96
C GLU A 191 -17.05 1.53 -22.02
N GLN A 192 -17.39 0.95 -20.84
CA GLN A 192 -18.13 1.63 -19.79
C GLN A 192 -17.27 2.62 -18.98
N GLY A 193 -16.00 2.81 -19.34
CA GLY A 193 -15.07 3.74 -18.70
C GLY A 193 -14.44 3.25 -17.40
N LEU A 194 -14.45 1.94 -17.12
CA LEU A 194 -13.76 1.40 -15.95
C LEU A 194 -12.25 1.58 -16.06
N PHE A 195 -11.65 2.24 -15.08
CA PHE A 195 -10.20 2.37 -14.97
C PHE A 195 -9.54 1.01 -14.73
N SER A 196 -8.64 0.60 -15.63
CA SER A 196 -7.81 -0.59 -15.47
C SER A 196 -6.49 -0.20 -14.80
N VAL A 197 -6.27 -0.79 -13.62
CA VAL A 197 -5.04 -0.54 -12.84
C VAL A 197 -3.82 -1.13 -13.54
N TYR A 198 -3.98 -2.28 -14.22
CA TYR A 198 -2.90 -2.93 -14.95
C TYR A 198 -2.52 -2.16 -16.23
N GLU A 199 -3.49 -1.67 -16.99
CA GLU A 199 -3.20 -0.85 -18.18
C GLU A 199 -2.49 0.45 -17.81
N ALA A 200 -2.95 1.11 -16.74
CA ALA A 200 -2.27 2.29 -16.21
C ALA A 200 -0.81 2.00 -15.82
N TYR A 201 -0.53 0.80 -15.27
CA TYR A 201 0.83 0.37 -14.96
C TYR A 201 1.67 0.20 -16.24
N VAL A 202 1.11 -0.43 -17.28
CA VAL A 202 1.81 -0.62 -18.57
C VAL A 202 2.16 0.74 -19.18
N LEU A 203 1.20 1.65 -19.26
CA LEU A 203 1.40 3.01 -19.79
C LEU A 203 2.46 3.79 -19.00
N ALA A 204 2.42 3.74 -17.67
CA ALA A 204 3.39 4.41 -16.81
C ALA A 204 4.82 3.85 -16.93
N ARG A 205 5.01 2.67 -17.51
CA ARG A 205 6.35 2.13 -17.82
C ARG A 205 6.86 2.46 -19.22
N GLN A 206 5.95 2.71 -20.15
CA GLN A 206 6.32 3.12 -21.51
C GLN A 206 6.75 4.59 -21.59
N SER A 207 6.29 5.42 -20.64
CA SER A 207 6.62 6.85 -20.55
C SER A 207 7.90 7.15 -19.74
N ARG A 208 8.73 6.14 -19.46
CA ARG A 208 10.06 6.26 -18.84
C ARG A 208 11.17 5.87 -19.81
#